data_4419379d23e8985d8c33546610c09ba1
#
_entry.id   4419379d23e8985d8c33546610c09ba1
#
_cell.length_a   1.000
_cell.length_b   1.000
_cell.length_c   1.000
_cell.angle_alpha   90.00
_cell.angle_beta   90.00
_cell.angle_gamma   90.00
#
_symmetry.space_group_name_H-M   'P 1'
#
loop_
_entity.id
_entity.type
_entity.pdbx_description
1 polymer ?
#
loop_
_entity_poly.entity_id
_entity_poly.type
_entity_poly.pdbx_seq_one_letter_code
_entity_poly.pdbx_strand_id
1 'polypeptide(L)'
;MTKSSWSVHAKNLPEHARNPIHTDEGGRAAGFDGALVAGVTVYAYLTNPVLTLWGIDWLRKGSSVVEFKSPVLADELVECVTLLDGTSLNVNATVNDEVRAHCTAYMNMPNSGNLSISSGELLKSEEIHLINEWENYGERAGDNQEIYSERGLIHPAVWPALANHIVEKNLVDGPWIHTRSKIFHHELVEI
;
A
#
# COMPACT_ATOMS: atom_id res chain seq x y z
N MET A 1 21.58 0.62 -16.08
CA MET A 1 20.42 0.72 -15.16
C MET A 1 19.37 -0.23 -15.68
N THR A 2 19.00 -1.24 -14.93
CA THR A 2 17.96 -2.19 -15.33
C THR A 2 16.62 -1.55 -15.02
N LYS A 3 15.87 -1.19 -16.04
CA LYS A 3 14.50 -0.70 -15.93
C LYS A 3 13.60 -1.92 -16.15
N SER A 4 12.71 -2.19 -15.23
CA SER A 4 11.66 -3.18 -15.40
C SER A 4 10.30 -2.51 -15.15
N SER A 5 9.27 -3.00 -15.82
CA SER A 5 7.91 -2.52 -15.60
C SER A 5 6.98 -3.70 -15.36
N TRP A 6 5.96 -3.45 -14.55
CA TRP A 6 4.84 -4.34 -14.29
C TRP A 6 3.56 -3.51 -14.30
N SER A 7 2.46 -4.04 -14.79
CA SER A 7 1.22 -3.29 -14.91
C SER A 7 0.01 -4.08 -14.43
N VAL A 8 -0.99 -3.35 -13.95
CA VAL A 8 -2.24 -3.89 -13.41
C VAL A 8 -3.39 -2.93 -13.67
N HIS A 9 -4.59 -3.46 -13.91
CA HIS A 9 -5.81 -2.66 -13.84
C HIS A 9 -6.18 -2.43 -12.39
N ALA A 10 -6.30 -1.16 -12.01
CA ALA A 10 -6.55 -0.76 -10.64
C ALA A 10 -7.92 -1.21 -10.15
N LYS A 11 -7.97 -1.82 -8.97
CA LYS A 11 -9.19 -2.37 -8.38
C LYS A 11 -9.56 -1.63 -7.10
N ASN A 12 -10.82 -1.30 -6.96
CA ASN A 12 -11.37 -0.84 -5.70
C ASN A 12 -11.87 -2.03 -4.88
N LEU A 13 -11.37 -2.15 -3.65
CA LEU A 13 -11.74 -3.26 -2.78
C LEU A 13 -12.84 -2.83 -1.80
N PRO A 14 -13.83 -3.70 -1.55
CA PRO A 14 -15.02 -3.34 -0.76
C PRO A 14 -14.71 -2.86 0.66
N GLU A 15 -13.67 -3.41 1.27
CA GLU A 15 -13.23 -3.04 2.63
C GLU A 15 -12.83 -1.58 2.78
N HIS A 16 -12.50 -0.89 1.68
CA HIS A 16 -12.15 0.53 1.68
C HIS A 16 -13.35 1.46 1.53
N ALA A 17 -14.54 0.94 1.21
CA ALA A 17 -15.75 1.73 1.01
C ALA A 17 -16.24 2.45 2.29
N ARG A 18 -15.69 2.14 3.45
CA ARG A 18 -15.93 2.89 4.71
C ARG A 18 -15.51 4.36 4.59
N ASN A 19 -14.43 4.64 3.89
CA ASN A 19 -14.11 6.00 3.48
C ASN A 19 -14.87 6.32 2.19
N PRO A 20 -15.85 7.24 2.23
CA PRO A 20 -16.74 7.50 1.08
C PRO A 20 -16.02 7.84 -0.24
N ILE A 21 -14.79 8.37 -0.17
CA ILE A 21 -14.01 8.74 -1.35
C ILE A 21 -13.69 7.52 -2.26
N HIS A 22 -13.78 6.29 -1.71
CA HIS A 22 -13.59 5.05 -2.43
C HIS A 22 -14.89 4.50 -3.04
N THR A 23 -15.96 5.29 -3.03
CA THR A 23 -17.20 5.03 -3.76
C THR A 23 -17.38 6.03 -4.89
N ASP A 24 -18.11 5.67 -5.94
CA ASP A 24 -18.37 6.58 -7.07
C ASP A 24 -19.09 7.86 -6.63
N GLU A 25 -20.08 7.73 -5.73
CA GLU A 25 -20.81 8.87 -5.21
C GLU A 25 -19.91 9.78 -4.38
N GLY A 26 -19.16 9.21 -3.44
CA GLY A 26 -18.26 9.97 -2.57
C GLY A 26 -17.08 10.57 -3.32
N GLY A 27 -16.50 9.87 -4.27
CA GLY A 27 -15.43 10.40 -5.13
C GLY A 27 -15.90 11.60 -5.94
N ARG A 28 -17.08 11.51 -6.58
CA ARG A 28 -17.69 12.63 -7.32
C ARG A 28 -18.07 13.80 -6.41
N ALA A 29 -18.61 13.53 -5.22
CA ALA A 29 -18.90 14.57 -4.23
C ALA A 29 -17.64 15.30 -3.74
N ALA A 30 -16.49 14.62 -3.74
CA ALA A 30 -15.19 15.20 -3.44
C ALA A 30 -14.50 15.89 -4.64
N GLY A 31 -15.14 15.92 -5.83
CA GLY A 31 -14.65 16.61 -7.03
C GLY A 31 -13.78 15.76 -7.95
N PHE A 32 -13.80 14.44 -7.82
CA PHE A 32 -13.11 13.50 -8.71
C PHE A 32 -14.06 12.89 -9.74
N ASP A 33 -13.53 12.26 -10.79
CA ASP A 33 -14.32 11.68 -11.86
C ASP A 33 -15.01 10.36 -11.48
N GLY A 34 -14.67 9.78 -10.33
CA GLY A 34 -15.22 8.52 -9.83
C GLY A 34 -14.58 8.07 -8.53
N ALA A 35 -14.79 6.81 -8.18
CA ALA A 35 -14.21 6.20 -6.98
C ALA A 35 -12.68 6.17 -7.05
N LEU A 36 -12.03 6.66 -6.01
CA LEU A 36 -10.58 6.58 -5.86
C LEU A 36 -10.19 5.17 -5.38
N VAL A 37 -9.16 4.61 -5.97
CA VAL A 37 -8.52 3.40 -5.44
C VAL A 37 -7.77 3.76 -4.17
N ALA A 38 -7.93 2.95 -3.13
CA ALA A 38 -7.29 3.22 -1.85
C ALA A 38 -5.75 3.27 -2.00
N GLY A 39 -5.11 4.25 -1.33
CA GLY A 39 -3.66 4.40 -1.40
C GLY A 39 -2.91 3.12 -0.98
N VAL A 40 -3.46 2.36 -0.04
CA VAL A 40 -2.89 1.06 0.37
C VAL A 40 -2.96 0.01 -0.73
N THR A 41 -3.98 0.04 -1.59
CA THR A 41 -4.07 -0.81 -2.77
C THR A 41 -3.04 -0.38 -3.83
N VAL A 42 -2.86 0.92 -4.03
CA VAL A 42 -1.77 1.44 -4.89
C VAL A 42 -0.39 1.06 -4.32
N TYR A 43 -0.24 1.05 -2.98
CA TYR A 43 0.97 0.55 -2.35
C TYR A 43 1.21 -0.94 -2.64
N ALA A 44 0.16 -1.76 -2.70
CA ALA A 44 0.30 -3.16 -3.12
C ALA A 44 0.92 -3.26 -4.53
N TYR A 45 0.52 -2.40 -5.46
CA TYR A 45 1.10 -2.36 -6.81
C TYR A 45 2.58 -1.98 -6.79
N LEU A 46 2.94 -1.00 -5.96
CA LEU A 46 4.32 -0.56 -5.82
C LEU A 46 5.23 -1.62 -5.20
N THR A 47 4.71 -2.50 -4.36
CA THR A 47 5.48 -3.58 -3.72
C THR A 47 5.73 -4.79 -4.61
N ASN A 48 4.90 -5.00 -5.65
CA ASN A 48 5.07 -6.12 -6.60
C ASN A 48 6.48 -6.17 -7.20
N PRO A 49 6.99 -5.12 -7.88
CA PRO A 49 8.32 -5.17 -8.46
C PRO A 49 9.44 -5.21 -7.41
N VAL A 50 9.20 -4.70 -6.19
CA VAL A 50 10.17 -4.80 -5.09
C VAL A 50 10.34 -6.25 -4.68
N LEU A 51 9.24 -6.96 -4.47
CA LEU A 51 9.25 -8.37 -4.09
C LEU A 51 9.80 -9.25 -5.23
N THR A 52 9.45 -8.94 -6.48
CA THR A 52 9.99 -9.63 -7.66
C THR A 52 11.51 -9.54 -7.71
N LEU A 53 12.09 -8.39 -7.35
CA LEU A 53 13.54 -8.17 -7.43
C LEU A 53 14.28 -8.68 -6.19
N TRP A 54 13.74 -8.46 -5.00
CA TRP A 54 14.43 -8.72 -3.73
C TRP A 54 13.89 -9.93 -2.96
N GLY A 55 12.78 -10.48 -3.39
CA GLY A 55 12.19 -11.67 -2.79
C GLY A 55 11.72 -11.44 -1.36
N ILE A 56 11.46 -12.56 -0.71
CA ILE A 56 10.90 -12.62 0.66
C ILE A 56 11.78 -11.95 1.72
N ASP A 57 13.07 -11.84 1.47
CA ASP A 57 13.99 -11.19 2.42
C ASP A 57 13.66 -9.71 2.63
N TRP A 58 13.08 -9.07 1.62
CA TRP A 58 12.59 -7.70 1.79
C TRP A 58 11.42 -7.62 2.78
N LEU A 59 10.51 -8.59 2.77
CA LEU A 59 9.41 -8.65 3.75
C LEU A 59 9.88 -8.94 5.18
N ARG A 60 11.08 -9.46 5.35
CA ARG A 60 11.65 -9.77 6.70
C ARG A 60 12.33 -8.58 7.35
N LYS A 61 12.97 -7.72 6.58
CA LYS A 61 13.88 -6.71 7.12
C LYS A 61 13.95 -5.42 6.30
N GLY A 62 13.20 -5.35 5.22
CA GLY A 62 13.18 -4.19 4.36
C GLY A 62 12.34 -3.05 4.90
N SER A 63 12.36 -1.97 4.18
CA SER A 63 11.51 -0.82 4.47
C SER A 63 11.13 -0.09 3.20
N SER A 64 10.11 0.75 3.28
CA SER A 64 9.70 1.61 2.19
C SER A 64 9.17 2.95 2.68
N VAL A 65 9.32 3.95 1.82
CA VAL A 65 8.64 5.23 1.93
C VAL A 65 7.77 5.38 0.69
N VAL A 66 6.48 5.54 0.88
CA VAL A 66 5.53 5.77 -0.21
C VAL A 66 4.92 7.15 -0.10
N GLU A 67 4.78 7.82 -1.25
CA GLU A 67 4.14 9.12 -1.41
C GLU A 67 3.08 9.01 -2.51
N PHE A 68 1.84 9.41 -2.19
CA PHE A 68 0.74 9.46 -3.13
C PHE A 68 0.58 10.91 -3.61
N LYS A 69 0.72 11.13 -4.91
CA LYS A 69 0.77 12.47 -5.53
C LYS A 69 -0.56 12.88 -6.12
N SER A 70 -1.25 11.92 -6.73
CA SER A 70 -2.57 12.11 -7.32
C SER A 70 -3.36 10.81 -7.31
N PRO A 71 -4.70 10.88 -7.39
CA PRO A 71 -5.55 9.71 -7.34
C PRO A 71 -5.30 8.73 -8.50
N VAL A 72 -5.51 7.45 -8.20
CA VAL A 72 -5.75 6.40 -9.18
C VAL A 72 -7.23 6.07 -9.11
N LEU A 73 -7.90 6.02 -10.24
CA LEU A 73 -9.31 5.64 -10.32
C LEU A 73 -9.45 4.13 -10.61
N ALA A 74 -10.61 3.59 -10.29
CA ALA A 74 -10.92 2.20 -10.60
C ALA A 74 -10.78 1.96 -12.13
N ASP A 75 -10.30 0.77 -12.49
CA ASP A 75 -10.05 0.31 -13.86
C ASP A 75 -8.96 1.04 -14.65
N GLU A 76 -8.32 2.08 -14.11
CA GLU A 76 -7.14 2.67 -14.76
C GLU A 76 -5.99 1.65 -14.86
N LEU A 77 -5.28 1.66 -15.98
CA LEU A 77 -4.06 0.87 -16.14
C LEU A 77 -2.91 1.55 -15.43
N VAL A 78 -2.48 0.96 -14.32
CA VAL A 78 -1.32 1.42 -13.54
C VAL A 78 -0.08 0.68 -14.02
N GLU A 79 0.95 1.40 -14.43
CA GLU A 79 2.27 0.88 -14.74
C GLU A 79 3.25 1.21 -13.60
N CYS A 80 3.84 0.17 -13.00
CA CYS A 80 4.86 0.30 -11.96
C CYS A 80 6.26 0.18 -12.61
N VAL A 81 6.96 1.29 -12.70
CA VAL A 81 8.28 1.38 -13.33
C VAL A 81 9.36 1.46 -12.27
N THR A 82 10.35 0.55 -12.35
CA THR A 82 11.45 0.47 -11.38
C THR A 82 12.73 1.13 -11.88
N LEU A 83 13.45 1.71 -10.95
CA LEU A 83 14.81 2.21 -11.12
C LEU A 83 15.64 1.87 -9.89
N LEU A 84 16.66 1.03 -10.09
CA LEU A 84 17.65 0.74 -9.04
C LEU A 84 18.64 1.90 -8.94
N ASP A 85 18.74 2.48 -7.75
CA ASP A 85 19.66 3.58 -7.43
C ASP A 85 20.48 3.23 -6.19
N GLY A 86 21.71 2.79 -6.43
CA GLY A 86 22.60 2.32 -5.35
C GLY A 86 21.98 1.15 -4.58
N THR A 87 21.65 1.38 -3.32
CA THR A 87 21.06 0.39 -2.40
C THR A 87 19.55 0.53 -2.27
N SER A 88 18.92 1.46 -2.99
CA SER A 88 17.48 1.68 -2.98
C SER A 88 16.84 1.30 -4.31
N LEU A 89 15.59 0.90 -4.26
CA LEU A 89 14.75 0.68 -5.43
C LEU A 89 13.64 1.71 -5.45
N ASN A 90 13.66 2.55 -6.47
CA ASN A 90 12.60 3.52 -6.72
C ASN A 90 11.55 2.90 -7.64
N VAL A 91 10.28 2.99 -7.27
CA VAL A 91 9.14 2.51 -8.03
C VAL A 91 8.16 3.64 -8.22
N ASN A 92 7.82 3.96 -9.46
CA ASN A 92 6.76 4.90 -9.80
C ASN A 92 5.54 4.14 -10.30
N ALA A 93 4.39 4.37 -9.70
CA ALA A 93 3.10 4.01 -10.27
C ALA A 93 2.63 5.14 -11.17
N THR A 94 2.46 4.85 -12.46
CA THR A 94 2.05 5.84 -13.48
C THR A 94 0.73 5.43 -14.12
N VAL A 95 -0.06 6.42 -14.49
CA VAL A 95 -1.25 6.28 -15.32
C VAL A 95 -1.13 7.31 -16.44
N ASN A 96 -1.19 6.88 -17.70
CA ASN A 96 -1.02 7.75 -18.86
C ASN A 96 0.26 8.61 -18.78
N ASP A 97 1.39 7.99 -18.42
CA ASP A 97 2.70 8.62 -18.20
C ASP A 97 2.78 9.62 -17.04
N GLU A 98 1.72 9.83 -16.29
CA GLU A 98 1.74 10.66 -15.09
C GLU A 98 2.02 9.84 -13.84
N VAL A 99 2.98 10.31 -13.02
CA VAL A 99 3.30 9.65 -11.73
C VAL A 99 2.19 9.92 -10.72
N ARG A 100 1.46 8.87 -10.35
CA ARG A 100 0.39 8.90 -9.35
C ARG A 100 0.92 8.64 -7.94
N ALA A 101 1.90 7.74 -7.82
CA ALA A 101 2.55 7.46 -6.55
C ALA A 101 4.02 7.09 -6.77
N HIS A 102 4.81 7.30 -5.74
CA HIS A 102 6.24 6.97 -5.71
C HIS A 102 6.57 6.17 -4.46
N CYS A 103 7.37 5.12 -4.61
CA CYS A 103 7.89 4.32 -3.52
C CYS A 103 9.40 4.23 -3.61
N THR A 104 10.09 4.52 -2.52
CA THR A 104 11.51 4.18 -2.36
C THR A 104 11.61 3.03 -1.36
N ALA A 105 12.08 1.88 -1.83
CA ALA A 105 12.29 0.69 -1.02
C ALA A 105 13.77 0.49 -0.70
N TYR A 106 14.04 -0.11 0.45
CA TYR A 106 15.37 -0.43 0.97
C TYR A 106 15.40 -1.87 1.47
N MET A 107 16.47 -2.62 1.20
CA MET A 107 16.64 -3.99 1.70
C MET A 107 16.83 -4.08 3.21
N ASN A 108 17.42 -3.07 3.80
CA ASN A 108 17.61 -3.00 5.24
C ASN A 108 16.91 -1.76 5.78
N MET A 109 16.42 -1.83 7.01
CA MET A 109 15.95 -0.63 7.68
C MET A 109 17.11 0.38 7.76
N PRO A 110 16.99 1.59 7.18
CA PRO A 110 17.84 2.66 7.61
C PRO A 110 17.63 2.78 9.13
N ASN A 111 18.73 2.94 9.90
CA ASN A 111 18.65 3.10 11.34
C ASN A 111 17.43 3.95 11.67
N SER A 112 16.42 3.32 12.26
CA SER A 112 15.24 4.01 12.74
C SER A 112 15.73 4.89 13.88
N GLY A 113 16.19 6.10 13.55
CA GLY A 113 16.41 7.11 14.56
C GLY A 113 15.15 7.13 15.41
N ASN A 114 15.30 7.13 16.71
CA ASN A 114 14.24 7.02 17.71
C ASN A 114 12.95 7.58 17.17
N LEU A 115 11.98 6.71 16.82
CA LEU A 115 10.62 7.14 16.58
C LEU A 115 10.19 7.78 17.90
N SER A 116 10.26 9.11 17.98
CA SER A 116 9.69 9.81 19.11
C SER A 116 8.18 9.63 18.99
N ILE A 117 7.66 8.67 19.74
CA ILE A 117 6.23 8.54 19.96
C ILE A 117 5.84 9.82 20.70
N SER A 118 5.14 10.71 20.02
CA SER A 118 4.56 11.87 20.68
C SER A 118 3.64 11.36 21.78
N SER A 119 3.70 12.00 22.96
CA SER A 119 2.89 11.69 24.11
C SER A 119 1.42 12.02 23.79
N GLY A 120 0.71 11.11 23.15
CA GLY A 120 -0.73 11.10 22.96
C GLY A 120 -1.37 10.07 23.89
N GLU A 121 -2.66 10.22 24.13
CA GLU A 121 -3.44 9.20 24.79
C GLU A 121 -3.46 7.93 23.92
N LEU A 122 -3.12 6.78 24.49
CA LEU A 122 -3.14 5.52 23.74
C LEU A 122 -4.58 5.18 23.38
N LEU A 123 -4.83 4.87 22.13
CA LEU A 123 -6.10 4.32 21.69
C LEU A 123 -6.35 2.98 22.39
N LYS A 124 -7.61 2.67 22.60
CA LYS A 124 -8.01 1.37 23.14
C LYS A 124 -7.56 0.26 22.19
N SER A 125 -6.88 -0.76 22.73
CA SER A 125 -6.46 -1.90 21.93
C SER A 125 -7.66 -2.64 21.36
N GLU A 126 -7.55 -3.07 20.12
CA GLU A 126 -8.53 -3.89 19.41
C GLU A 126 -7.88 -5.19 18.95
N GLU A 127 -8.68 -6.25 18.96
CA GLU A 127 -8.32 -7.52 18.35
C GLU A 127 -8.84 -7.52 16.90
N ILE A 128 -7.96 -7.81 15.95
CA ILE A 128 -8.29 -7.88 14.53
C ILE A 128 -7.96 -9.27 14.03
N HIS A 129 -8.95 -9.93 13.46
CA HIS A 129 -8.78 -11.23 12.83
C HIS A 129 -8.34 -11.04 11.39
N LEU A 130 -7.11 -11.48 11.05
CA LEU A 130 -6.56 -11.37 9.69
C LEU A 130 -7.16 -12.37 8.73
N ILE A 131 -7.67 -13.49 9.24
CA ILE A 131 -8.32 -14.53 8.44
C ILE A 131 -9.71 -14.04 7.99
N ASN A 132 -10.05 -14.32 6.75
CA ASN A 132 -11.29 -13.95 6.04
C ASN A 132 -11.40 -12.49 5.55
N GLU A 133 -10.93 -11.48 6.26
CA GLU A 133 -11.02 -10.09 5.80
C GLU A 133 -9.81 -9.68 4.93
N TRP A 134 -8.62 -10.11 5.35
CA TRP A 134 -7.35 -9.66 4.76
C TRP A 134 -6.58 -10.76 4.04
N GLU A 135 -7.10 -11.99 4.13
CA GLU A 135 -6.61 -13.12 3.35
C GLU A 135 -6.71 -12.80 1.84
N ASN A 136 -5.70 -13.23 1.09
CA ASN A 136 -5.63 -13.01 -0.36
C ASN A 136 -5.76 -11.53 -0.79
N TYR A 137 -5.40 -10.59 0.08
CA TYR A 137 -5.47 -9.15 -0.24
C TYR A 137 -4.75 -8.82 -1.54
N GLY A 138 -3.51 -9.33 -1.73
CA GLY A 138 -2.73 -9.11 -2.94
C GLY A 138 -3.46 -9.55 -4.21
N GLU A 139 -3.99 -10.76 -4.23
CA GLU A 139 -4.73 -11.32 -5.37
C GLU A 139 -5.98 -10.49 -5.68
N ARG A 140 -6.75 -10.13 -4.66
CA ARG A 140 -7.94 -9.28 -4.83
C ARG A 140 -7.58 -7.89 -5.35
N ALA A 141 -6.45 -7.33 -4.91
CA ALA A 141 -5.91 -6.07 -5.41
C ALA A 141 -5.38 -6.18 -6.84
N GLY A 142 -5.00 -7.37 -7.29
CA GLY A 142 -4.40 -7.63 -8.61
C GLY A 142 -2.90 -7.92 -8.57
N ASP A 143 -2.28 -7.99 -7.38
CA ASP A 143 -0.94 -8.51 -7.21
C ASP A 143 -0.98 -10.04 -7.11
N ASN A 144 -0.76 -10.69 -8.25
CA ASN A 144 -0.87 -12.15 -8.39
C ASN A 144 0.45 -12.86 -8.10
N GLN A 145 1.28 -12.37 -7.18
CA GLN A 145 2.50 -13.08 -6.81
C GLN A 145 2.19 -14.34 -5.99
N GLU A 146 2.54 -15.50 -6.54
CA GLU A 146 2.24 -16.82 -5.96
C GLU A 146 2.85 -17.02 -4.57
N ILE A 147 3.92 -16.30 -4.24
CA ILE A 147 4.62 -16.43 -2.95
C ILE A 147 3.70 -16.17 -1.74
N TYR A 148 2.67 -15.35 -1.90
CA TYR A 148 1.72 -15.10 -0.81
C TYR A 148 0.85 -16.32 -0.55
N SER A 149 0.26 -16.92 -1.59
CA SER A 149 -0.57 -18.11 -1.48
C SER A 149 0.23 -19.37 -1.17
N GLU A 150 1.39 -19.56 -1.80
CA GLU A 150 2.24 -20.74 -1.58
C GLU A 150 2.77 -20.84 -0.15
N ARG A 151 2.97 -19.70 0.52
CA ARG A 151 3.53 -19.67 1.87
C ARG A 151 2.54 -19.17 2.92
N GLY A 152 1.31 -18.91 2.57
CA GLY A 152 0.32 -18.36 3.50
C GLY A 152 0.74 -17.01 4.10
N LEU A 153 1.38 -16.12 3.31
CA LEU A 153 1.89 -14.86 3.81
C LEU A 153 0.86 -13.74 3.73
N ILE A 154 0.82 -12.93 4.75
CA ILE A 154 0.07 -11.68 4.73
C ILE A 154 0.77 -10.69 3.78
N HIS A 155 -0.01 -10.11 2.87
CA HIS A 155 0.47 -9.08 1.95
C HIS A 155 0.90 -7.81 2.70
N PRO A 156 2.05 -7.17 2.35
CA PRO A 156 2.58 -6.01 3.10
C PRO A 156 1.65 -4.80 3.12
N ALA A 157 0.76 -4.65 2.16
CA ALA A 157 -0.23 -3.56 2.13
C ALA A 157 -1.33 -3.70 3.20
N VAL A 158 -1.50 -4.88 3.79
CA VAL A 158 -2.46 -5.09 4.88
C VAL A 158 -2.12 -4.24 6.11
N TRP A 159 -0.84 -4.06 6.43
CA TRP A 159 -0.43 -3.30 7.61
C TRP A 159 -0.85 -1.82 7.55
N PRO A 160 -0.54 -1.06 6.49
CA PRO A 160 -1.07 0.29 6.36
C PRO A 160 -2.59 0.32 6.19
N ALA A 161 -3.22 -0.71 5.62
CA ALA A 161 -4.68 -0.77 5.54
C ALA A 161 -5.33 -0.90 6.93
N LEU A 162 -4.76 -1.71 7.82
CA LEU A 162 -5.20 -1.81 9.21
C LEU A 162 -4.99 -0.49 9.96
N ALA A 163 -3.86 0.19 9.76
CA ALA A 163 -3.61 1.50 10.34
C ALA A 163 -4.67 2.53 9.87
N ASN A 164 -5.02 2.52 8.59
CA ASN A 164 -6.07 3.36 8.02
C ASN A 164 -7.43 3.07 8.67
N HIS A 165 -7.77 1.80 8.86
CA HIS A 165 -9.01 1.41 9.54
C HIS A 165 -9.10 1.97 10.98
N ILE A 166 -7.98 1.93 11.72
CA ILE A 166 -7.91 2.52 13.06
C ILE A 166 -8.11 4.04 13.01
N VAL A 167 -7.49 4.71 12.03
CA VAL A 167 -7.66 6.16 11.81
C VAL A 167 -9.12 6.50 11.51
N GLU A 168 -9.75 5.81 10.59
CA GLU A 168 -11.16 6.00 10.22
C GLU A 168 -12.10 5.82 11.41
N LYS A 169 -11.85 4.82 12.24
CA LYS A 169 -12.71 4.50 13.36
C LYS A 169 -12.58 5.48 14.53
N ASN A 170 -11.40 6.06 14.74
CA ASN A 170 -11.09 6.75 16.00
C ASN A 170 -10.70 8.22 15.84
N LEU A 171 -10.27 8.66 14.66
CA LEU A 171 -9.60 9.95 14.52
C LEU A 171 -10.20 10.88 13.47
N VAL A 172 -10.95 10.37 12.51
CA VAL A 172 -11.43 11.17 11.36
C VAL A 172 -12.90 10.93 11.10
N ASP A 173 -13.68 12.00 11.12
CA ASP A 173 -15.07 12.01 10.66
C ASP A 173 -15.11 12.55 9.22
N GLY A 174 -15.50 11.71 8.27
CA GLY A 174 -15.69 12.09 6.86
C GLY A 174 -14.54 11.63 5.93
N PRO A 175 -14.55 12.10 4.67
CA PRO A 175 -13.57 11.67 3.68
C PRO A 175 -12.18 12.19 4.00
N TRP A 176 -11.17 11.36 3.79
CA TRP A 176 -9.76 11.70 3.98
C TRP A 176 -8.88 11.02 2.92
N ILE A 177 -7.71 11.57 2.71
CA ILE A 177 -6.75 11.08 1.72
C ILE A 177 -5.44 10.72 2.38
N HIS A 178 -4.97 9.50 2.11
CA HIS A 178 -3.67 9.01 2.50
C HIS A 178 -2.61 9.59 1.56
N THR A 179 -1.67 10.37 2.07
CA THR A 179 -0.66 11.05 1.26
C THR A 179 0.74 10.48 1.37
N ARG A 180 1.07 9.86 2.52
CA ARG A 180 2.41 9.32 2.75
C ARG A 180 2.43 8.27 3.85
N SER A 181 3.29 7.24 3.66
CA SER A 181 3.64 6.27 4.71
C SER A 181 5.11 5.92 4.70
N LYS A 182 5.61 5.55 5.89
CA LYS A 182 6.86 4.82 6.07
C LYS A 182 6.54 3.47 6.66
N ILE A 183 6.97 2.42 6.02
CA ILE A 183 6.69 1.04 6.41
C ILE A 183 8.02 0.34 6.68
N PHE A 184 8.12 -0.33 7.82
CA PHE A 184 9.27 -1.10 8.23
C PHE A 184 8.84 -2.54 8.45
N HIS A 185 9.49 -3.47 7.76
CA HIS A 185 9.22 -4.89 7.91
C HIS A 185 10.18 -5.47 8.95
N HIS A 186 9.67 -6.17 9.92
CA HIS A 186 10.45 -6.76 11.00
C HIS A 186 10.47 -8.28 10.94
N GLU A 187 9.39 -8.88 10.40
CA GLU A 187 9.23 -10.31 10.35
C GLU A 187 8.13 -10.70 9.34
N LEU A 188 8.15 -11.95 8.90
CA LEU A 188 7.06 -12.52 8.10
C LEU A 188 5.89 -12.86 9.02
N VAL A 189 4.68 -12.62 8.52
CA VAL A 189 3.46 -13.08 9.17
C VAL A 189 2.79 -14.09 8.25
N GLU A 190 2.67 -15.30 8.74
CA GLU A 190 2.02 -16.43 8.09
C GLU A 190 0.61 -16.62 8.70
N ILE A 191 -0.34 -17.07 7.87
CA ILE A 191 -1.72 -17.41 8.25
C ILE A 191 -1.81 -18.92 8.43
#